data_6674545420ccf81029824f687193f204
#
_entry.id   6674545420ccf81029824f687193f204
#
_cell.length_a   1.000
_cell.length_b   1.000
_cell.length_c   1.000
_cell.angle_alpha   90.00
_cell.angle_beta   90.00
_cell.angle_gamma   90.00
#
_symmetry.space_group_name_H-M   'P 1'
#
loop_
_entity.id
_entity.type
_entity.pdbx_description
1 polymer ?
#
loop_
_entity_poly.entity_id
_entity_poly.type
_entity_poly.pdbx_seq_one_letter_code
_entity_poly.pdbx_strand_id
1 'polypeptide(L)'
;MQKELVVTFVGDDRPGIVQEMSQRVTARDGNWLESQMTRLAGKFAGVARVSVDEAVFASLVEDMQSISGISVLLEAPTDASEDFQALSFVLNIIGPDRPGILSEVSGALLAKGVNVVELETRVGPAPMTGDQTFFAEASILVPATVSMALLQEQLNEVADALALDIRVE
;
A
#
# COMPACT_ATOMS: atom_id res chain seq x y z
N MET A 1 -19.87 20.58 -10.46
CA MET A 1 -18.54 20.85 -9.88
C MET A 1 -17.77 19.53 -9.82
N GLN A 2 -16.50 19.50 -10.24
CA GLN A 2 -15.72 18.25 -10.21
C GLN A 2 -15.45 17.85 -8.76
N LYS A 3 -15.64 16.58 -8.46
CA LYS A 3 -15.44 15.97 -7.16
C LYS A 3 -14.51 14.76 -7.29
N GLU A 4 -13.54 14.66 -6.41
CA GLU A 4 -12.65 13.51 -6.36
C GLU A 4 -13.18 12.44 -5.42
N LEU A 5 -12.87 11.20 -5.75
CA LEU A 5 -13.26 10.00 -5.03
C LEU A 5 -12.11 9.03 -4.96
N VAL A 6 -12.02 8.33 -3.85
CA VAL A 6 -11.19 7.15 -3.68
C VAL A 6 -12.07 5.91 -3.81
N VAL A 7 -11.72 5.07 -4.76
CA VAL A 7 -12.37 3.78 -5.03
C VAL A 7 -11.46 2.69 -4.49
N THR A 8 -11.89 1.99 -3.46
CA THR A 8 -11.21 0.81 -2.93
C THR A 8 -11.96 -0.44 -3.34
N PHE A 9 -11.27 -1.44 -3.86
CA PHE A 9 -11.93 -2.64 -4.33
C PHE A 9 -11.13 -3.91 -4.05
N VAL A 10 -11.83 -5.03 -3.97
CA VAL A 10 -11.27 -6.38 -3.89
C VAL A 10 -12.25 -7.39 -4.50
N GLY A 11 -11.73 -8.35 -5.24
CA GLY A 11 -12.51 -9.46 -5.83
C GLY A 11 -11.64 -10.62 -6.26
N ASP A 12 -12.27 -11.66 -6.81
CA ASP A 12 -11.55 -12.75 -7.45
C ASP A 12 -10.88 -12.24 -8.73
N ASP A 13 -9.61 -12.59 -8.92
CA ASP A 13 -8.86 -12.16 -10.09
C ASP A 13 -9.47 -12.73 -11.36
N ARG A 14 -9.76 -11.86 -12.31
CA ARG A 14 -10.24 -12.19 -13.64
C ARG A 14 -9.84 -11.15 -14.67
N PRO A 15 -9.69 -11.53 -15.95
CA PRO A 15 -9.47 -10.55 -17.03
C PRO A 15 -10.59 -9.51 -17.10
N GLY A 16 -10.23 -8.26 -17.38
CA GLY A 16 -11.16 -7.17 -17.67
C GLY A 16 -11.65 -6.36 -16.49
N ILE A 17 -11.26 -6.64 -15.24
CA ILE A 17 -11.68 -5.86 -14.06
C ILE A 17 -11.36 -4.38 -14.24
N VAL A 18 -10.11 -4.04 -14.56
CA VAL A 18 -9.69 -2.63 -14.73
C VAL A 18 -10.45 -1.96 -15.85
N GLN A 19 -10.66 -2.69 -16.98
CA GLN A 19 -11.44 -2.16 -18.09
C GLN A 19 -12.89 -1.88 -17.70
N GLU A 20 -13.54 -2.81 -17.00
CA GLU A 20 -14.92 -2.66 -16.55
C GLU A 20 -15.07 -1.46 -15.61
N MET A 21 -14.17 -1.32 -14.64
CA MET A 21 -14.17 -0.18 -13.72
C MET A 21 -13.92 1.15 -14.44
N SER A 22 -12.91 1.22 -15.30
CA SER A 22 -12.57 2.45 -16.03
C SER A 22 -13.67 2.87 -17.02
N GLN A 23 -14.35 1.91 -17.64
CA GLN A 23 -15.51 2.19 -18.50
C GLN A 23 -16.67 2.84 -17.73
N ARG A 24 -16.93 2.42 -16.47
CA ARG A 24 -17.97 3.03 -15.65
C ARG A 24 -17.64 4.49 -15.29
N VAL A 25 -16.37 4.77 -15.00
CA VAL A 25 -15.90 6.15 -14.78
C VAL A 25 -16.09 6.98 -16.05
N THR A 26 -15.63 6.46 -17.19
CA THR A 26 -15.73 7.17 -18.48
C THR A 26 -17.18 7.38 -18.93
N ALA A 27 -18.07 6.42 -18.68
CA ALA A 27 -19.50 6.54 -19.02
C ALA A 27 -20.22 7.66 -18.24
N ARG A 28 -19.60 8.19 -17.19
CA ARG A 28 -20.08 9.34 -16.40
C ARG A 28 -19.24 10.60 -16.63
N ASP A 29 -18.52 10.67 -17.75
CA ASP A 29 -17.60 11.77 -18.10
C ASP A 29 -16.54 11.99 -17.00
N GLY A 30 -16.22 10.94 -16.24
CA GLY A 30 -15.20 10.96 -15.20
C GLY A 30 -13.79 10.72 -15.75
N ASN A 31 -12.83 11.08 -14.94
CA ASN A 31 -11.42 10.88 -15.24
C ASN A 31 -10.74 9.99 -14.19
N TRP A 32 -9.93 9.06 -14.64
CA TRP A 32 -9.08 8.21 -13.80
C TRP A 32 -7.76 8.93 -13.58
N LEU A 33 -7.44 9.25 -12.32
CA LEU A 33 -6.31 10.11 -11.97
C LEU A 33 -5.07 9.31 -11.63
N GLU A 34 -5.18 8.42 -10.65
CA GLU A 34 -4.09 7.57 -10.19
C GLU A 34 -4.61 6.28 -9.57
N SER A 35 -3.79 5.26 -9.48
CA SER A 35 -4.18 4.00 -8.85
C SER A 35 -3.00 3.13 -8.48
N GLN A 36 -3.21 2.28 -7.46
CA GLN A 36 -2.34 1.18 -7.08
C GLN A 36 -3.16 -0.09 -6.99
N MET A 37 -2.73 -1.13 -7.68
CA MET A 37 -3.47 -2.39 -7.76
C MET A 37 -2.51 -3.56 -7.75
N THR A 38 -2.93 -4.66 -7.14
CA THR A 38 -2.12 -5.86 -7.05
C THR A 38 -2.94 -7.12 -7.12
N ARG A 39 -2.31 -8.18 -7.58
CA ARG A 39 -2.82 -9.54 -7.53
C ARG A 39 -2.10 -10.32 -6.45
N LEU A 40 -2.85 -10.90 -5.52
CA LEU A 40 -2.30 -11.73 -4.46
C LEU A 40 -3.23 -12.91 -4.15
N ALA A 41 -2.68 -14.13 -4.15
CA ALA A 41 -3.40 -15.36 -3.79
C ALA A 41 -4.75 -15.55 -4.50
N GLY A 42 -4.81 -15.22 -5.81
CA GLY A 42 -6.02 -15.34 -6.62
C GLY A 42 -7.04 -14.22 -6.42
N LYS A 43 -6.73 -13.23 -5.59
CA LYS A 43 -7.50 -11.99 -5.46
C LYS A 43 -6.82 -10.87 -6.25
N PHE A 44 -7.62 -9.94 -6.74
CA PHE A 44 -7.19 -8.67 -7.30
C PHE A 44 -7.80 -7.54 -6.47
N ALA A 45 -6.96 -6.64 -5.98
CA ALA A 45 -7.37 -5.57 -5.08
C ALA A 45 -6.62 -4.29 -5.43
N GLY A 46 -7.20 -3.15 -5.05
CA GLY A 46 -6.53 -1.89 -5.25
C GLY A 46 -7.30 -0.68 -4.75
N VAL A 47 -6.64 0.45 -4.92
CA VAL A 47 -7.17 1.77 -4.64
C VAL A 47 -6.96 2.64 -5.87
N ALA A 48 -7.99 3.39 -6.27
CA ALA A 48 -7.91 4.33 -7.39
C ALA A 48 -8.51 5.68 -6.98
N ARG A 49 -7.92 6.77 -7.47
CA ARG A 49 -8.49 8.10 -7.36
C ARG A 49 -9.09 8.50 -8.71
N VAL A 50 -10.35 8.89 -8.68
CA VAL A 50 -11.10 9.31 -9.86
C VAL A 50 -11.76 10.67 -9.63
N SER A 51 -12.04 11.43 -10.69
CA SER A 51 -12.82 12.66 -10.62
C SER A 51 -14.06 12.55 -11.48
N VAL A 52 -15.18 13.03 -10.97
CA VAL A 52 -16.47 13.10 -11.69
C VAL A 52 -17.20 14.39 -11.34
N ASP A 53 -18.22 14.74 -12.13
CA ASP A 53 -19.12 15.80 -11.71
C ASP A 53 -19.97 15.33 -10.51
N GLU A 54 -20.17 16.22 -9.53
CA GLU A 54 -20.93 15.94 -8.31
C GLU A 54 -22.35 15.45 -8.61
N ALA A 55 -22.94 15.91 -9.70
CA ALA A 55 -24.30 15.52 -10.10
C ALA A 55 -24.42 14.03 -10.44
N VAL A 56 -23.35 13.39 -10.89
CA VAL A 56 -23.34 11.96 -11.28
C VAL A 56 -22.68 11.05 -10.24
N PHE A 57 -22.26 11.60 -9.11
CA PHE A 57 -21.59 10.86 -8.05
C PHE A 57 -22.38 9.63 -7.57
N ALA A 58 -23.64 9.81 -7.20
CA ALA A 58 -24.48 8.72 -6.69
C ALA A 58 -24.65 7.60 -7.72
N SER A 59 -24.81 7.96 -9.00
CA SER A 59 -24.94 7.00 -10.09
C SER A 59 -23.62 6.23 -10.33
N LEU A 60 -22.48 6.89 -10.18
CA LEU A 60 -21.18 6.21 -10.27
C LEU A 60 -21.00 5.19 -9.12
N VAL A 61 -21.40 5.56 -7.90
CA VAL A 61 -21.35 4.64 -6.75
C VAL A 61 -22.16 3.38 -7.03
N GLU A 62 -23.40 3.53 -7.51
CA GLU A 62 -24.28 2.40 -7.86
C GLU A 62 -23.67 1.55 -8.99
N ASP A 63 -23.17 2.18 -10.04
CA ASP A 63 -22.53 1.50 -11.16
C ASP A 63 -21.32 0.67 -10.71
N MET A 64 -20.47 1.24 -9.87
CA MET A 64 -19.29 0.55 -9.36
C MET A 64 -19.66 -0.62 -8.44
N GLN A 65 -20.61 -0.42 -7.53
CA GLN A 65 -21.08 -1.47 -6.63
C GLN A 65 -21.84 -2.60 -7.33
N SER A 66 -22.33 -2.36 -8.54
CA SER A 66 -23.00 -3.37 -9.36
C SER A 66 -22.06 -4.34 -10.08
N ILE A 67 -20.74 -4.13 -10.00
CA ILE A 67 -19.76 -5.00 -10.65
C ILE A 67 -19.77 -6.36 -9.97
N SER A 68 -20.09 -7.40 -10.75
CA SER A 68 -20.20 -8.76 -10.21
C SER A 68 -18.85 -9.30 -9.75
N GLY A 69 -18.82 -9.93 -8.57
CA GLY A 69 -17.64 -10.58 -8.01
C GLY A 69 -16.59 -9.64 -7.44
N ILE A 70 -16.92 -8.35 -7.32
CA ILE A 70 -16.02 -7.33 -6.75
C ILE A 70 -16.75 -6.57 -5.65
N SER A 71 -16.14 -6.44 -4.50
CA SER A 71 -16.59 -5.53 -3.43
C SER A 71 -15.93 -4.18 -3.65
N VAL A 72 -16.71 -3.11 -3.71
CA VAL A 72 -16.23 -1.75 -3.97
C VAL A 72 -16.72 -0.81 -2.87
N LEU A 73 -15.81 0.00 -2.37
CA LEU A 73 -16.08 1.11 -1.45
C LEU A 73 -15.64 2.41 -2.13
N LEU A 74 -16.50 3.44 -2.06
CA LEU A 74 -16.17 4.77 -2.56
C LEU A 74 -16.27 5.78 -1.42
N GLU A 75 -15.23 6.57 -1.26
CA GLU A 75 -15.11 7.57 -0.20
C GLU A 75 -14.57 8.88 -0.77
N ALA A 76 -14.81 9.98 -0.07
CA ALA A 76 -14.09 11.21 -0.39
C ALA A 76 -12.61 11.05 -0.03
N PRO A 77 -11.68 11.62 -0.81
CA PRO A 77 -10.29 11.64 -0.41
C PRO A 77 -10.15 12.38 0.92
N THR A 78 -9.31 11.84 1.77
CA THR A 78 -8.89 12.56 2.97
C THR A 78 -7.75 13.50 2.55
N ASP A 79 -7.82 14.77 2.93
CA ASP A 79 -6.68 15.65 2.80
C ASP A 79 -5.54 15.01 3.62
N ALA A 80 -4.62 14.35 2.93
CA ALA A 80 -3.36 13.98 3.53
C ALA A 80 -2.74 15.32 3.95
N SER A 81 -2.68 15.57 5.25
CA SER A 81 -2.04 16.77 5.75
C SER A 81 -0.63 16.81 5.17
N GLU A 82 -0.39 17.75 4.25
CA GLU A 82 0.93 18.02 3.66
C GLU A 82 1.94 18.53 4.71
N ASP A 83 1.60 18.41 5.98
CA ASP A 83 2.35 18.95 7.12
C ASP A 83 3.63 18.17 7.48
N PHE A 84 3.97 17.15 6.71
CA PHE A 84 5.23 16.45 6.96
C PHE A 84 6.28 16.81 5.90
N GLN A 85 7.21 17.67 6.28
CA GLN A 85 8.53 17.65 5.68
C GLN A 85 9.13 16.26 5.98
N ALA A 86 8.70 15.27 5.23
CA ALA A 86 9.18 13.91 5.35
C ALA A 86 10.11 13.58 4.18
N LEU A 87 11.14 12.81 4.47
CA LEU A 87 12.05 12.27 3.47
C LEU A 87 11.62 10.84 3.14
N SER A 88 11.62 10.51 1.86
CA SER A 88 11.29 9.18 1.37
C SER A 88 12.54 8.30 1.36
N PHE A 89 12.40 7.08 1.88
CA PHE A 89 13.43 6.04 1.87
C PHE A 89 12.81 4.70 1.50
N VAL A 90 13.66 3.76 1.08
CA VAL A 90 13.29 2.36 0.88
C VAL A 90 13.88 1.54 2.03
N LEU A 91 13.04 0.76 2.68
CA LEU A 91 13.40 -0.17 3.73
C LEU A 91 13.40 -1.59 3.17
N ASN A 92 14.54 -2.26 3.21
CA ASN A 92 14.70 -3.65 2.81
C ASN A 92 14.93 -4.53 4.03
N ILE A 93 14.21 -5.66 4.11
CA ILE A 93 14.33 -6.63 5.22
C ILE A 93 14.50 -8.02 4.63
N ILE A 94 15.51 -8.73 5.09
CA ILE A 94 15.78 -10.12 4.71
C ILE A 94 16.22 -10.91 5.95
N GLY A 95 15.66 -12.09 6.13
CA GLY A 95 16.10 -13.00 7.19
C GLY A 95 15.27 -14.26 7.31
N PRO A 96 15.60 -15.16 8.24
CA PRO A 96 14.83 -16.38 8.47
C PRO A 96 13.37 -16.07 8.76
N ASP A 97 12.45 -16.78 8.09
CA ASP A 97 11.01 -16.57 8.31
C ASP A 97 10.62 -17.00 9.74
N ARG A 98 9.92 -16.13 10.42
CA ARG A 98 9.36 -16.37 11.74
C ARG A 98 8.16 -15.45 12.03
N PRO A 99 7.24 -15.86 12.92
CA PRO A 99 6.16 -14.99 13.37
C PRO A 99 6.69 -13.72 14.04
N GLY A 100 6.03 -12.58 13.77
CA GLY A 100 6.25 -11.32 14.47
C GLY A 100 7.19 -10.32 13.77
N ILE A 101 7.89 -10.69 12.70
CA ILE A 101 8.83 -9.78 12.01
C ILE A 101 8.18 -8.43 11.69
N LEU A 102 7.04 -8.43 10.99
CA LEU A 102 6.35 -7.19 10.63
C LEU A 102 5.92 -6.39 11.86
N SER A 103 5.45 -7.05 12.91
CA SER A 103 5.01 -6.40 14.15
C SER A 103 6.16 -5.66 14.83
N GLU A 104 7.31 -6.30 14.95
CA GLU A 104 8.49 -5.70 15.59
C GLU A 104 9.07 -4.55 14.77
N VAL A 105 9.24 -4.75 13.46
CA VAL A 105 9.77 -3.70 12.58
C VAL A 105 8.81 -2.52 12.50
N SER A 106 7.51 -2.75 12.29
CA SER A 106 6.53 -1.67 12.23
C SER A 106 6.39 -0.94 13.57
N GLY A 107 6.54 -1.64 14.69
CA GLY A 107 6.60 -1.02 16.02
C GLY A 107 7.78 -0.08 16.19
N ALA A 108 8.97 -0.47 15.72
CA ALA A 108 10.16 0.36 15.73
C ALA A 108 10.00 1.62 14.84
N LEU A 109 9.41 1.48 13.65
CA LEU A 109 9.09 2.60 12.77
C LEU A 109 8.08 3.56 13.42
N LEU A 110 7.00 3.02 13.99
CA LEU A 110 5.96 3.80 14.66
C LEU A 110 6.51 4.61 15.84
N ALA A 111 7.42 4.03 16.64
CA ALA A 111 8.06 4.70 17.76
C ALA A 111 8.83 5.97 17.36
N LYS A 112 9.20 6.10 16.10
CA LYS A 112 9.84 7.29 15.51
C LYS A 112 8.89 8.13 14.63
N GLY A 113 7.62 7.80 14.58
CA GLY A 113 6.65 8.50 13.73
C GLY A 113 6.87 8.29 12.24
N VAL A 114 7.59 7.23 11.86
CA VAL A 114 7.82 6.86 10.46
C VAL A 114 6.55 6.23 9.89
N ASN A 115 6.12 6.72 8.73
CA ASN A 115 4.96 6.18 8.02
C ASN A 115 5.40 5.20 6.92
N VAL A 116 4.71 4.07 6.81
CA VAL A 116 4.86 3.12 5.70
C VAL A 116 3.82 3.47 4.64
N VAL A 117 4.29 3.77 3.42
CA VAL A 117 3.44 4.16 2.29
C VAL A 117 3.11 2.96 1.41
N GLU A 118 4.12 2.13 1.15
CA GLU A 118 3.99 0.90 0.38
C GLU A 118 4.73 -0.22 1.10
N LEU A 119 4.21 -1.42 1.01
CA LEU A 119 4.82 -2.61 1.60
C LEU A 119 4.57 -3.83 0.73
N GLU A 120 5.63 -4.48 0.29
CA GLU A 120 5.59 -5.78 -0.35
C GLU A 120 6.34 -6.79 0.52
N THR A 121 5.73 -7.95 0.77
CA THR A 121 6.35 -9.03 1.54
C THR A 121 6.20 -10.36 0.85
N ARG A 122 7.18 -11.24 1.01
CA ARG A 122 7.11 -12.62 0.55
C ARG A 122 7.93 -13.55 1.44
N VAL A 123 7.52 -14.79 1.49
CA VAL A 123 8.31 -15.88 2.05
C VAL A 123 8.66 -16.84 0.92
N GLY A 124 9.89 -17.25 0.88
CA GLY A 124 10.37 -18.18 -0.14
C GLY A 124 11.73 -18.79 0.22
N PRO A 125 12.16 -19.81 -0.53
CA PRO A 125 13.45 -20.44 -0.27
C PRO A 125 14.59 -19.47 -0.55
N ALA A 126 15.57 -19.45 0.35
CA ALA A 126 16.84 -18.74 0.11
C ALA A 126 17.57 -19.36 -1.09
N PRO A 127 18.19 -18.54 -1.96
CA PRO A 127 18.78 -19.03 -3.21
C PRO A 127 19.89 -20.10 -3.04
N MET A 128 20.60 -20.10 -1.91
CA MET A 128 21.74 -20.99 -1.68
C MET A 128 21.45 -22.12 -0.68
N THR A 129 20.65 -21.87 0.35
CA THR A 129 20.41 -22.83 1.42
C THR A 129 19.08 -23.55 1.30
N GLY A 130 18.11 -22.94 0.60
CA GLY A 130 16.74 -23.45 0.49
C GLY A 130 15.89 -23.20 1.75
N ASP A 131 16.45 -22.56 2.77
CA ASP A 131 15.71 -22.23 3.99
C ASP A 131 14.61 -21.19 3.72
N GLN A 132 13.48 -21.31 4.45
CA GLN A 132 12.40 -20.34 4.33
C GLN A 132 12.88 -18.97 4.84
N THR A 133 12.86 -18.03 3.93
CA THR A 133 13.36 -16.68 4.14
C THR A 133 12.25 -15.67 3.92
N PHE A 134 12.10 -14.76 4.85
CA PHE A 134 11.23 -13.59 4.77
C PHE A 134 11.95 -12.47 4.03
N PHE A 135 11.25 -11.87 3.09
CA PHE A 135 11.68 -10.69 2.33
C PHE A 135 10.61 -9.63 2.46
N ALA A 136 11.02 -8.41 2.71
CA ALA A 136 10.14 -7.25 2.64
C ALA A 136 10.86 -6.06 2.00
N GLU A 137 10.11 -5.31 1.21
CA GLU A 137 10.49 -3.99 0.71
C GLU A 137 9.37 -3.01 1.06
N ALA A 138 9.72 -1.89 1.65
CA ALA A 138 8.77 -0.87 2.02
C ALA A 138 9.24 0.52 1.60
N SER A 139 8.34 1.32 1.03
CA SER A 139 8.52 2.77 0.91
C SER A 139 8.08 3.43 2.21
N ILE A 140 8.97 4.18 2.83
CA ILE A 140 8.72 4.83 4.12
C ILE A 140 8.92 6.33 4.03
N LEU A 141 8.13 7.07 4.80
CA LEU A 141 8.27 8.51 5.00
C LEU A 141 8.80 8.78 6.42
N VAL A 142 10.01 9.33 6.50
CA VAL A 142 10.68 9.64 7.75
C VAL A 142 10.55 11.14 8.00
N PRO A 143 9.94 11.57 9.13
CA PRO A 143 9.85 12.98 9.48
C PRO A 143 11.25 13.64 9.49
N ALA A 144 11.40 14.83 8.93
CA ALA A 144 12.68 15.55 8.89
C ALA A 144 13.30 15.82 10.26
N THR A 145 12.48 15.75 11.31
CA THR A 145 12.92 15.90 12.71
C THR A 145 13.57 14.62 13.29
N VAL A 146 13.43 13.48 12.58
CA VAL A 146 13.98 12.19 13.03
C VAL A 146 15.43 12.07 12.58
N SER A 147 16.32 11.78 13.52
CA SER A 147 17.70 11.43 13.19
C SER A 147 17.77 10.05 12.53
N MET A 148 18.30 9.99 11.32
CA MET A 148 18.51 8.71 10.61
C MET A 148 19.44 7.78 11.38
N ALA A 149 20.42 8.31 12.12
CA ALA A 149 21.30 7.49 12.95
C ALA A 149 20.53 6.78 14.08
N LEU A 150 19.62 7.48 14.75
CA LEU A 150 18.79 6.89 15.81
C LEU A 150 17.75 5.91 15.25
N LEU A 151 17.21 6.18 14.06
CA LEU A 151 16.32 5.23 13.39
C LEU A 151 17.07 3.95 13.03
N GLN A 152 18.26 4.07 12.44
CA GLN A 152 19.09 2.93 12.07
C GLN A 152 19.53 2.12 13.31
N GLU A 153 19.88 2.77 14.42
CA GLU A 153 20.23 2.11 15.67
C GLU A 153 19.05 1.25 16.17
N GLN A 154 17.84 1.80 16.21
CA GLN A 154 16.66 1.07 16.63
C GLN A 154 16.31 -0.10 15.71
N LEU A 155 16.45 0.08 14.39
CA LEU A 155 16.25 -1.00 13.43
C LEU A 155 17.31 -2.09 13.57
N ASN A 156 18.56 -1.74 13.91
CA ASN A 156 19.61 -2.71 14.18
C ASN A 156 19.32 -3.55 15.43
N GLU A 157 18.75 -2.96 16.49
CA GLU A 157 18.32 -3.73 17.67
C GLU A 157 17.29 -4.80 17.30
N VAL A 158 16.30 -4.46 16.45
CA VAL A 158 15.31 -5.43 15.95
C VAL A 158 15.99 -6.47 15.04
N ALA A 159 16.89 -6.05 14.18
CA ALA A 159 17.64 -6.91 13.28
C ALA A 159 18.44 -7.95 14.05
N ASP A 160 19.17 -7.55 15.09
CA ASP A 160 19.95 -8.44 15.95
C ASP A 160 19.05 -9.43 16.71
N ALA A 161 17.94 -8.94 17.29
CA ALA A 161 17.01 -9.77 18.04
C ALA A 161 16.34 -10.85 17.19
N LEU A 162 16.09 -10.56 15.92
CA LEU A 162 15.38 -11.44 14.99
C LEU A 162 16.27 -12.11 13.95
N ALA A 163 17.57 -11.87 13.98
CA ALA A 163 18.56 -12.32 12.99
C ALA A 163 18.21 -11.89 11.56
N LEU A 164 17.82 -10.62 11.40
CA LEU A 164 17.47 -9.99 10.12
C LEU A 164 18.61 -9.13 9.60
N ASP A 165 18.66 -8.94 8.28
CA ASP A 165 19.37 -7.84 7.62
C ASP A 165 18.32 -6.76 7.29
N ILE A 166 18.48 -5.56 7.87
CA ILE A 166 17.58 -4.43 7.65
C ILE A 166 18.40 -3.26 7.12
N ARG A 167 18.03 -2.75 5.94
CA ARG A 167 18.71 -1.63 5.28
C ARG A 167 17.72 -0.53 4.94
N VAL A 168 18.11 0.71 5.16
CA VAL A 168 17.40 1.91 4.74
C VAL A 168 18.24 2.63 3.68
N GLU A 169 17.65 2.86 2.50
CA GLU A 169 18.30 3.48 1.34
C GLU A 169 17.51 4.70 0.84
#